data_341bccab7ca6e28f0a49c49e50b48d1d
#
_entry.id   341bccab7ca6e28f0a49c49e50b48d1d
#
_cell.length_a   1.000
_cell.length_b   1.000
_cell.length_c   1.000
_cell.angle_alpha   90.00
_cell.angle_beta   90.00
_cell.angle_gamma   90.00
#
_symmetry.space_group_name_H-M   'P 1'
#
loop_
_entity.id
_entity.type
_entity.pdbx_description
1 polymer ?
#
loop_
_entity_poly.entity_id
_entity_poly.type
_entity_poly.pdbx_seq_one_letter_code
_entity_poly.pdbx_strand_id
1 'polypeptide(L)'
;MVMPMEAILLPMYIEMSQLDWVNSLPALVVPSIAKCFSIYMFYNFFKDIPDDLLEAASIDGSSPIRTFFSIVMPISKTVYATVFILDFVAHWNDFMWPFLVMTGKDKRTIQLAVQSFFGTQPVHYSAIMASLVLSAIPMIVMFVFMQKYYVEGIASSGIKG
;
A
#
# COMPACT_ATOMS: atom_id res chain seq x y z
N MET A 1 -4.58 -4.01 17.27
CA MET A 1 -3.18 -3.63 17.02
C MET A 1 -2.80 -2.58 18.05
N VAL A 2 -2.07 -2.96 19.09
CA VAL A 2 -1.73 -2.07 20.23
C VAL A 2 -0.29 -1.55 20.13
N MET A 3 0.52 -2.11 19.21
CA MET A 3 1.94 -1.77 19.11
C MET A 3 2.13 -0.55 18.18
N PRO A 4 2.76 0.54 18.66
CA PRO A 4 3.05 1.68 17.82
C PRO A 4 4.04 1.28 16.73
N MET A 5 3.86 1.82 15.53
CA MET A 5 4.70 1.50 14.35
C MET A 5 6.18 1.84 14.62
N GLU A 6 6.42 2.89 15.39
CA GLU A 6 7.76 3.37 15.74
C GLU A 6 8.57 2.32 16.52
N ALA A 7 7.91 1.48 17.33
CA ALA A 7 8.59 0.42 18.09
C ALA A 7 9.15 -0.70 17.19
N ILE A 8 8.62 -0.83 15.97
CA ILE A 8 9.03 -1.87 15.00
C ILE A 8 10.15 -1.37 14.09
N LEU A 9 10.28 -0.04 13.92
CA LEU A 9 11.25 0.55 12.97
C LEU A 9 12.70 0.16 13.26
N LEU A 10 13.10 0.18 14.53
CA LEU A 10 14.48 -0.15 14.90
C LEU A 10 14.83 -1.63 14.66
N PRO A 11 14.04 -2.62 15.10
CA PRO A 11 14.25 -4.02 14.72
C PRO A 11 14.32 -4.24 13.21
N MET A 12 13.38 -3.67 12.45
CA MET A 12 13.38 -3.77 10.99
C MET A 12 14.64 -3.18 10.35
N TYR A 13 15.11 -2.03 10.85
CA TYR A 13 16.35 -1.42 10.36
C TYR A 13 17.57 -2.31 10.61
N ILE A 14 17.65 -2.93 11.79
CA ILE A 14 18.72 -3.86 12.14
C ILE A 14 18.74 -5.07 11.17
N GLU A 15 17.56 -5.64 10.87
CA GLU A 15 17.45 -6.73 9.89
C GLU A 15 17.92 -6.30 8.49
N MET A 16 17.48 -5.12 8.02
CA MET A 16 17.93 -4.60 6.72
C MET A 16 19.43 -4.33 6.68
N SER A 17 19.99 -3.88 7.81
CA SER A 17 21.43 -3.66 7.94
C SER A 17 22.21 -4.96 7.93
N GLN A 18 21.74 -6.01 8.61
CA GLN A 18 22.38 -7.34 8.61
C GLN A 18 22.34 -8.02 7.24
N LEU A 19 21.34 -7.71 6.42
CA LEU A 19 21.20 -8.21 5.05
C LEU A 19 21.96 -7.36 4.02
N ASP A 20 22.68 -6.30 4.44
CA ASP A 20 23.33 -5.33 3.56
C ASP A 20 22.37 -4.67 2.55
N TRP A 21 21.08 -4.55 2.93
CA TRP A 21 20.05 -3.95 2.07
C TRP A 21 19.86 -2.45 2.28
N VAL A 22 20.46 -1.85 3.30
CA VAL A 22 20.38 -0.40 3.53
C VAL A 22 20.80 0.34 2.25
N ASN A 23 20.09 1.41 1.92
CA ASN A 23 20.23 2.20 0.69
C ASN A 23 19.92 1.42 -0.60
N SER A 24 18.99 0.47 -0.54
CA SER A 24 18.55 -0.32 -1.69
C SER A 24 17.01 -0.38 -1.80
N LEU A 25 16.49 -0.68 -3.00
CA LEU A 25 15.06 -0.87 -3.21
C LEU A 25 14.46 -2.03 -2.40
N PRO A 26 15.13 -3.18 -2.23
CA PRO A 26 14.64 -4.23 -1.34
C PRO A 26 14.34 -3.77 0.07
N ALA A 27 15.16 -2.88 0.67
CA ALA A 27 14.89 -2.35 2.01
C ALA A 27 13.59 -1.53 2.09
N LEU A 28 13.17 -0.89 1.00
CA LEU A 28 11.89 -0.18 0.94
C LEU A 28 10.71 -1.14 0.73
N VAL A 29 10.86 -2.10 -0.17
CA VAL A 29 9.75 -2.89 -0.69
C VAL A 29 9.46 -4.11 0.17
N VAL A 30 10.48 -4.90 0.52
CA VAL A 30 10.28 -6.20 1.15
C VAL A 30 9.55 -6.12 2.50
N PRO A 31 9.88 -5.20 3.43
CA PRO A 31 9.16 -5.10 4.70
C PRO A 31 7.69 -4.70 4.55
N SER A 32 7.33 -4.11 3.42
CA SER A 32 5.98 -3.59 3.18
C SER A 32 5.08 -4.53 2.37
N ILE A 33 5.60 -5.66 1.86
CA ILE A 33 4.81 -6.62 1.04
C ILE A 33 3.68 -7.26 1.84
N ALA A 34 3.92 -7.60 3.12
CA ALA A 34 2.98 -8.31 3.94
C ALA A 34 2.46 -7.44 5.10
N LYS A 35 1.50 -6.57 4.80
CA LYS A 35 0.83 -5.75 5.81
C LYS A 35 -0.30 -6.52 6.49
N CYS A 36 -0.27 -6.60 7.82
CA CYS A 36 -1.32 -7.25 8.60
C CYS A 36 -2.72 -6.71 8.30
N PHE A 37 -2.84 -5.40 8.07
CA PHE A 37 -4.12 -4.78 7.75
C PHE A 37 -4.65 -5.23 6.39
N SER A 38 -3.81 -5.27 5.35
CA SER A 38 -4.20 -5.71 4.02
C SER A 38 -4.59 -7.19 4.00
N ILE A 39 -3.82 -8.03 4.73
CA ILE A 39 -4.14 -9.45 4.92
C ILE A 39 -5.49 -9.60 5.63
N TYR A 40 -5.74 -8.83 6.68
CA TYR A 40 -7.01 -8.85 7.42
C TYR A 40 -8.20 -8.46 6.55
N MET A 41 -8.06 -7.44 5.70
CA MET A 41 -9.08 -7.02 4.74
C MET A 41 -9.43 -8.15 3.77
N PHE A 42 -8.43 -8.80 3.16
CA PHE A 42 -8.66 -9.94 2.28
C PHE A 42 -9.28 -11.13 3.02
N TYR A 43 -8.80 -11.44 4.22
CA TYR A 43 -9.34 -12.53 5.02
C TYR A 43 -10.84 -12.35 5.30
N ASN A 44 -11.25 -11.15 5.75
CA ASN A 44 -12.67 -10.89 6.01
C ASN A 44 -13.50 -10.97 4.73
N PHE A 45 -13.01 -10.40 3.62
CA PHE A 45 -13.74 -10.48 2.36
C PHE A 45 -13.89 -11.92 1.87
N PHE A 46 -12.82 -12.71 1.90
CA PHE A 46 -12.86 -14.10 1.44
C PHE A 46 -13.73 -15.00 2.33
N LYS A 47 -13.81 -14.69 3.61
CA LYS A 47 -14.69 -15.40 4.55
C LYS A 47 -16.18 -15.18 4.25
N ASP A 48 -16.53 -14.04 3.65
CA ASP A 48 -17.90 -13.70 3.30
C ASP A 48 -18.32 -14.26 1.92
N ILE A 49 -17.43 -14.95 1.20
CA ILE A 49 -17.75 -15.63 -0.07
C ILE A 49 -18.60 -16.87 0.25
N PRO A 50 -19.78 -17.03 -0.38
CA PRO A 50 -20.62 -18.21 -0.17
C PRO A 50 -19.92 -19.51 -0.54
N ASP A 51 -19.98 -20.50 0.35
CA ASP A 51 -19.39 -21.82 0.12
C ASP A 51 -19.99 -22.52 -1.10
N ASP A 52 -21.28 -22.30 -1.39
CA ASP A 52 -21.98 -22.84 -2.57
C ASP A 52 -21.25 -22.53 -3.89
N LEU A 53 -20.61 -21.36 -4.01
CA LEU A 53 -19.83 -20.99 -5.20
C LEU A 53 -18.55 -21.83 -5.33
N LEU A 54 -17.92 -22.13 -4.20
CA LEU A 54 -16.68 -22.92 -4.17
C LEU A 54 -16.98 -24.40 -4.38
N GLU A 55 -18.10 -24.90 -3.81
CA GLU A 55 -18.57 -26.27 -4.00
C GLU A 55 -18.99 -26.52 -5.45
N ALA A 56 -19.76 -25.61 -6.06
CA ALA A 56 -20.14 -25.71 -7.47
C ALA A 56 -18.91 -25.78 -8.39
N ALA A 57 -17.91 -24.94 -8.15
CA ALA A 57 -16.64 -24.97 -8.90
C ALA A 57 -15.89 -26.31 -8.72
N SER A 58 -15.95 -26.89 -7.53
CA SER A 58 -15.33 -28.19 -7.22
C SER A 58 -16.05 -29.33 -7.95
N ILE A 59 -17.39 -29.30 -8.01
CA ILE A 59 -18.22 -30.25 -8.76
C ILE A 59 -17.91 -30.19 -10.27
N ASP A 60 -17.67 -28.98 -10.79
CA ASP A 60 -17.25 -28.74 -12.18
C ASP A 60 -15.79 -29.16 -12.46
N GLY A 61 -15.09 -29.74 -11.46
CA GLY A 61 -13.72 -30.22 -11.62
C GLY A 61 -12.67 -29.11 -11.64
N SER A 62 -13.00 -27.91 -11.15
CA SER A 62 -12.03 -26.81 -11.06
C SER A 62 -11.02 -27.06 -9.97
N SER A 63 -9.72 -26.92 -10.28
CA SER A 63 -8.69 -26.95 -9.24
C SER A 63 -8.77 -25.70 -8.35
N PRO A 64 -8.28 -25.74 -7.08
CA PRO A 64 -8.29 -24.57 -6.17
C PRO A 64 -7.65 -23.31 -6.77
N ILE A 65 -6.55 -23.48 -7.49
CA ILE A 65 -5.86 -22.37 -8.17
C ILE A 65 -6.75 -21.79 -9.28
N ARG A 66 -7.37 -22.64 -10.09
CA ARG A 66 -8.29 -22.18 -11.15
C ARG A 66 -9.51 -21.48 -10.56
N THR A 67 -10.11 -22.03 -9.52
CA THR A 67 -11.23 -21.41 -8.80
C THR A 67 -10.83 -20.03 -8.27
N PHE A 68 -9.64 -19.89 -7.67
CA PHE A 68 -9.14 -18.61 -7.20
C PHE A 68 -9.07 -17.57 -8.33
N PHE A 69 -8.41 -17.86 -9.44
CA PHE A 69 -8.24 -16.88 -10.52
C PHE A 69 -9.50 -16.63 -11.34
N SER A 70 -10.37 -17.65 -11.50
CA SER A 70 -11.56 -17.55 -12.38
C SER A 70 -12.81 -17.08 -11.63
N ILE A 71 -12.91 -17.28 -10.33
CA ILE A 71 -14.11 -16.96 -9.53
C ILE A 71 -13.75 -15.95 -8.43
N VAL A 72 -12.87 -16.33 -7.49
CA VAL A 72 -12.59 -15.54 -6.29
C VAL A 72 -11.99 -14.18 -6.65
N MET A 73 -10.97 -14.15 -7.49
CA MET A 73 -10.31 -12.90 -7.89
C MET A 73 -11.25 -11.92 -8.62
N PRO A 74 -12.06 -12.33 -9.60
CA PRO A 74 -13.01 -11.43 -10.26
C PRO A 74 -14.09 -10.85 -9.34
N ILE A 75 -14.63 -11.62 -8.40
CA ILE A 75 -15.65 -11.12 -7.47
C ILE A 75 -15.05 -10.21 -6.38
N SER A 76 -13.73 -10.33 -6.14
CA SER A 76 -13.00 -9.58 -5.12
C SER A 76 -12.46 -8.23 -5.59
N LYS A 77 -12.87 -7.74 -6.76
CA LYS A 77 -12.34 -6.47 -7.34
C LYS A 77 -12.41 -5.28 -6.38
N THR A 78 -13.48 -5.18 -5.61
CA THR A 78 -13.71 -4.09 -4.67
C THR A 78 -12.70 -4.11 -3.53
N VAL A 79 -12.41 -5.27 -2.92
CA VAL A 79 -11.41 -5.36 -1.84
C VAL A 79 -9.99 -5.13 -2.39
N TYR A 80 -9.67 -5.62 -3.58
CA TYR A 80 -8.39 -5.31 -4.23
C TYR A 80 -8.22 -3.81 -4.45
N ALA A 81 -9.24 -3.13 -4.97
CA ALA A 81 -9.20 -1.69 -5.18
C ALA A 81 -9.05 -0.93 -3.86
N THR A 82 -9.79 -1.32 -2.83
CA THR A 82 -9.72 -0.71 -1.49
C THR A 82 -8.33 -0.86 -0.87
N VAL A 83 -7.79 -2.07 -0.86
CA VAL A 83 -6.45 -2.35 -0.33
C VAL A 83 -5.39 -1.59 -1.13
N PHE A 84 -5.49 -1.59 -2.47
CA PHE A 84 -4.57 -0.84 -3.32
C PHE A 84 -4.58 0.66 -3.00
N ILE A 85 -5.77 1.28 -2.86
CA ILE A 85 -5.89 2.71 -2.53
C ILE A 85 -5.22 3.01 -1.18
N LEU A 86 -5.55 2.22 -0.16
CA LEU A 86 -5.04 2.43 1.20
C LEU A 86 -3.51 2.23 1.26
N ASP A 87 -2.99 1.19 0.63
CA ASP A 87 -1.57 0.91 0.59
C ASP A 87 -0.81 1.94 -0.25
N PHE A 88 -1.39 2.37 -1.39
CA PHE A 88 -0.79 3.42 -2.22
C PHE A 88 -0.67 4.73 -1.43
N VAL A 89 -1.77 5.18 -0.79
CA VAL A 89 -1.76 6.41 0.01
C VAL A 89 -0.75 6.32 1.16
N ALA A 90 -0.72 5.19 1.87
CA ALA A 90 0.20 4.98 2.98
C ALA A 90 1.66 5.03 2.54
N HIS A 91 2.02 4.31 1.45
CA HIS A 91 3.40 4.28 0.94
C HIS A 91 3.82 5.56 0.24
N TRP A 92 2.90 6.22 -0.46
CA TRP A 92 3.19 7.49 -1.12
C TRP A 92 3.55 8.58 -0.12
N ASN A 93 2.90 8.58 1.03
CA ASN A 93 3.14 9.56 2.08
C ASN A 93 4.17 9.10 3.13
N ASP A 94 4.71 7.89 3.01
CA ASP A 94 5.69 7.40 3.97
C ASP A 94 7.00 8.19 3.86
N PHE A 95 7.38 8.75 4.99
CA PHE A 95 8.62 9.48 5.16
C PHE A 95 9.59 8.74 6.09
N MET A 96 9.06 8.17 7.18
CA MET A 96 9.89 7.71 8.28
C MET A 96 10.74 6.50 7.90
N TRP A 97 10.15 5.48 7.28
CA TRP A 97 10.90 4.30 6.87
C TRP A 97 11.93 4.60 5.77
N PRO A 98 11.57 5.28 4.66
CA PRO A 98 12.54 5.73 3.69
C PRO A 98 13.67 6.60 4.28
N PHE A 99 13.36 7.45 5.24
CA PHE A 99 14.36 8.29 5.91
C PHE A 99 15.43 7.45 6.64
N LEU A 100 15.04 6.35 7.25
CA LEU A 100 15.95 5.46 7.95
C LEU A 100 16.81 4.61 7.00
N VAL A 101 16.22 4.08 5.93
CA VAL A 101 16.89 3.08 5.08
C VAL A 101 17.52 3.63 3.82
N MET A 102 17.12 4.84 3.34
CA MET A 102 17.65 5.46 2.13
C MET A 102 18.62 6.60 2.44
N THR A 103 19.83 6.24 2.79
CA THR A 103 20.87 7.20 3.23
C THR A 103 21.62 7.86 2.07
N GLY A 104 21.56 7.29 0.86
CA GLY A 104 22.21 7.80 -0.35
C GLY A 104 21.48 8.98 -0.99
N LYS A 105 22.22 9.79 -1.77
CA LYS A 105 21.64 10.92 -2.53
C LYS A 105 20.96 10.48 -3.82
N ASP A 106 21.37 9.35 -4.38
CA ASP A 106 20.95 8.92 -5.73
C ASP A 106 19.60 8.19 -5.74
N LYS A 107 19.18 7.67 -4.58
CA LYS A 107 17.94 6.93 -4.43
C LYS A 107 17.13 7.53 -3.29
N ARG A 108 16.13 8.32 -3.62
CA ARG A 108 15.25 8.96 -2.63
C ARG A 108 13.80 8.85 -3.04
N THR A 109 12.92 8.65 -2.09
CA THR A 109 11.49 8.84 -2.32
C THR A 109 11.19 10.31 -2.53
N ILE A 110 10.05 10.60 -3.14
CA ILE A 110 9.63 11.99 -3.36
C ILE A 110 9.49 12.77 -2.05
N GLN A 111 9.02 12.12 -0.99
CA GLN A 111 8.88 12.73 0.34
C GLN A 111 10.23 13.14 0.93
N LEU A 112 11.26 12.28 0.80
CA LEU A 112 12.62 12.63 1.20
C LEU A 112 13.21 13.77 0.38
N ALA A 113 12.94 13.78 -0.93
CA ALA A 113 13.39 14.84 -1.80
C ALA A 113 12.75 16.18 -1.44
N VAL A 114 11.44 16.22 -1.24
CA VAL A 114 10.70 17.43 -0.79
C VAL A 114 11.26 17.92 0.54
N GLN A 115 11.46 17.04 1.51
CA GLN A 115 12.00 17.42 2.81
C GLN A 115 13.42 18.01 2.72
N SER A 116 14.24 17.57 1.76
CA SER A 116 15.59 18.10 1.61
C SER A 116 15.64 19.58 1.22
N PHE A 117 14.61 20.11 0.58
CA PHE A 117 14.51 21.53 0.24
C PHE A 117 14.29 22.43 1.47
N PHE A 118 13.66 21.92 2.54
CA PHE A 118 13.49 22.69 3.78
C PHE A 118 14.79 22.85 4.57
N GLY A 119 15.77 21.95 4.36
CA GLY A 119 17.07 21.98 5.03
C GLY A 119 18.13 22.86 4.35
N THR A 120 17.84 23.42 3.15
CA THR A 120 18.81 24.22 2.39
C THR A 120 18.68 25.72 2.72
N GLN A 121 19.83 26.40 2.88
CA GLN A 121 19.90 27.85 3.08
C GLN A 121 20.56 28.52 1.86
N PRO A 122 19.98 29.59 1.26
CA PRO A 122 18.67 30.19 1.59
C PRO A 122 17.51 29.28 1.18
N VAL A 123 16.37 29.37 1.91
CA VAL A 123 15.18 28.57 1.63
C VAL A 123 14.55 29.00 0.31
N HIS A 124 14.48 28.10 -0.66
CA HIS A 124 13.87 28.33 -1.97
C HIS A 124 12.39 27.91 -1.97
N TYR A 125 11.50 28.78 -1.49
CA TYR A 125 10.06 28.50 -1.40
C TYR A 125 9.42 28.10 -2.74
N SER A 126 9.89 28.68 -3.85
CA SER A 126 9.38 28.30 -5.19
C SER A 126 9.68 26.84 -5.54
N ALA A 127 10.88 26.34 -5.20
CA ALA A 127 11.24 24.94 -5.41
C ALA A 127 10.42 24.01 -4.50
N ILE A 128 10.19 24.42 -3.24
CA ILE A 128 9.34 23.67 -2.32
C ILE A 128 7.92 23.57 -2.86
N MET A 129 7.30 24.68 -3.26
CA MET A 129 5.94 24.68 -3.81
C MET A 129 5.84 23.85 -5.08
N ALA A 130 6.80 23.95 -5.99
CA ALA A 130 6.85 23.14 -7.20
C ALA A 130 6.94 21.64 -6.89
N SER A 131 7.80 21.25 -5.94
CA SER A 131 7.96 19.85 -5.54
C SER A 131 6.70 19.29 -4.87
N LEU A 132 5.99 20.09 -4.06
CA LEU A 132 4.71 19.71 -3.45
C LEU A 132 3.63 19.50 -4.52
N VAL A 133 3.52 20.39 -5.50
CA VAL A 133 2.59 20.23 -6.64
C VAL A 133 2.91 18.96 -7.41
N LEU A 134 4.18 18.71 -7.74
CA LEU A 134 4.59 17.49 -8.45
C LEU A 134 4.28 16.24 -7.63
N SER A 135 4.47 16.29 -6.31
CA SER A 135 4.15 15.16 -5.43
C SER A 135 2.65 14.88 -5.30
N ALA A 136 1.79 15.88 -5.54
CA ALA A 136 0.34 15.70 -5.51
C ALA A 136 -0.21 15.01 -6.78
N ILE A 137 0.49 15.13 -7.93
CA ILE A 137 -0.02 14.63 -9.21
C ILE A 137 -0.35 13.13 -9.16
N PRO A 138 0.52 12.21 -8.73
CA PRO A 138 0.19 10.79 -8.69
C PRO A 138 -0.98 10.45 -7.76
N MET A 139 -1.14 11.20 -6.65
CA MET A 139 -2.28 11.04 -5.76
C MET A 139 -3.60 11.43 -6.44
N ILE A 140 -3.60 12.56 -7.17
CA ILE A 140 -4.77 13.01 -7.93
C ILE A 140 -5.09 12.00 -9.04
N VAL A 141 -4.09 11.56 -9.78
CA VAL A 141 -4.26 10.55 -10.84
C VAL A 141 -4.85 9.26 -10.27
N MET A 142 -4.28 8.73 -9.19
CA MET A 142 -4.81 7.54 -8.52
C MET A 142 -6.26 7.75 -8.09
N PHE A 143 -6.59 8.89 -7.47
CA PHE A 143 -7.94 9.19 -7.05
C PHE A 143 -8.93 9.21 -8.23
N VAL A 144 -8.61 9.88 -9.33
CA VAL A 144 -9.47 9.96 -10.52
C VAL A 144 -9.77 8.56 -11.08
N PHE A 145 -8.79 7.65 -11.12
CA PHE A 145 -9.00 6.30 -11.61
C PHE A 145 -9.74 5.39 -10.63
N MET A 146 -9.55 5.60 -9.33
CA MET A 146 -10.05 4.69 -8.30
C MET A 146 -11.37 5.17 -7.64
N GLN A 147 -11.82 6.40 -7.85
CA GLN A 147 -13.01 6.98 -7.22
C GLN A 147 -14.28 6.13 -7.37
N LYS A 148 -14.45 5.45 -8.50
CA LYS A 148 -15.59 4.57 -8.75
C LYS A 148 -15.66 3.38 -7.78
N TYR A 149 -14.52 2.79 -7.45
CA TYR A 149 -14.45 1.67 -6.51
C TYR A 149 -14.64 2.11 -5.07
N TYR A 150 -14.24 3.33 -4.75
CA TYR A 150 -14.46 3.94 -3.43
C TYR A 150 -15.95 4.14 -3.15
N VAL A 151 -16.70 4.67 -4.12
CA VAL A 151 -18.14 4.89 -4.00
C VAL A 151 -18.91 3.56 -3.88
N GLU A 152 -18.58 2.56 -4.68
CA GLU A 152 -19.19 1.23 -4.63
C GLU A 152 -18.94 0.53 -3.27
N GLY A 153 -17.73 0.67 -2.70
CA GLY A 153 -17.38 0.08 -1.39
C GLY A 153 -18.18 0.70 -0.24
N ILE A 154 -18.41 2.00 -0.24
CA ILE A 154 -19.20 2.68 0.79
C ILE A 154 -20.69 2.32 0.64
N ALA A 155 -21.22 2.29 -0.58
CA ALA A 155 -22.61 1.94 -0.84
C ALA A 155 -22.96 0.52 -0.37
N SER A 156 -22.04 -0.45 -0.56
CA SER A 156 -22.26 -1.82 -0.10
C SER A 156 -22.24 -1.98 1.43
N SER A 157 -21.50 -1.14 2.13
CA SER A 157 -21.46 -1.14 3.60
C SER A 157 -22.67 -0.45 4.25
N GLY A 158 -23.31 0.47 3.53
CA GLY A 158 -24.48 1.23 4.01
C GLY A 158 -25.82 0.51 3.91
N ILE A 159 -25.90 -0.62 3.21
CA ILE A 159 -27.16 -1.37 3.00
C ILE A 159 -27.38 -2.48 4.05
N LYS A 160 -26.45 -2.69 4.96
CA LYS A 160 -26.59 -3.64 6.10
C LYS A 160 -27.18 -2.97 7.35
N GLY A 161 -28.16 -2.07 7.18
CA GLY A 161 -28.96 -1.48 8.24
C GLY A 161 -30.41 -1.91 8.16
#